data_f21e5282bfe996756a54e31a42409974
#
_entry.id   f21e5282bfe996756a54e31a42409974
#
_cell.length_a   1.000
_cell.length_b   1.000
_cell.length_c   1.000
_cell.angle_alpha   90.00
_cell.angle_beta   90.00
_cell.angle_gamma   90.00
#
_symmetry.space_group_name_H-M   'P 1'
#
loop_
_entity.id
_entity.type
_entity.pdbx_description
1 polymer ?
#
loop_
_entity_poly.entity_id
_entity_poly.type
_entity_poly.pdbx_seq_one_letter_code
_entity_poly.pdbx_strand_id
1 'polypeptide(L)'
;MKSDFGKLAKQILNTEAEALLRVSLDHTTLEPIITCLAHAPLVVIMGVGKSAHIGRKIAATLTSTGTKAIFLHPTESLHGDMGIVGPRDVILAISYGGESMELLEALGSLKPKK
;
A
#
# COMPACT_ATOMS: atom_id res chain seq x y z
N MET A 1 10.66 -27.13 -32.33
CA MET A 1 10.50 -27.21 -30.88
C MET A 1 9.15 -26.56 -30.49
N LYS A 2 8.26 -27.36 -30.01
CA LYS A 2 7.02 -26.80 -29.41
C LYS A 2 7.35 -26.37 -27.98
N SER A 3 7.23 -25.10 -27.70
CA SER A 3 7.34 -24.59 -26.32
C SER A 3 6.17 -25.12 -25.49
N ASP A 4 6.47 -25.82 -24.40
CA ASP A 4 5.46 -26.30 -23.48
C ASP A 4 5.05 -25.11 -22.54
N PHE A 5 4.16 -24.27 -23.02
CA PHE A 5 3.66 -23.13 -22.26
C PHE A 5 2.93 -23.54 -20.98
N GLY A 6 2.32 -24.72 -20.96
CA GLY A 6 1.70 -25.25 -19.74
C GLY A 6 2.73 -25.51 -18.64
N LYS A 7 3.83 -26.12 -18.99
CA LYS A 7 4.94 -26.35 -18.06
C LYS A 7 5.56 -25.04 -17.58
N LEU A 8 5.77 -24.08 -18.49
CA LEU A 8 6.29 -22.76 -18.14
C LEU A 8 5.37 -22.01 -17.19
N ALA A 9 4.06 -21.98 -17.49
CA ALA A 9 3.08 -21.36 -16.62
C ALA A 9 3.08 -21.97 -15.20
N LYS A 10 3.19 -23.30 -15.13
CA LYS A 10 3.27 -23.99 -13.84
C LYS A 10 4.54 -23.65 -13.06
N GLN A 11 5.67 -23.52 -13.74
CA GLN A 11 6.92 -23.09 -13.12
C GLN A 11 6.82 -21.66 -12.56
N ILE A 12 6.22 -20.73 -13.30
CA ILE A 12 5.99 -19.34 -12.84
C ILE A 12 5.12 -19.33 -11.58
N LEU A 13 3.99 -20.04 -11.59
CA LEU A 13 3.10 -20.12 -10.43
C LEU A 13 3.82 -20.69 -9.19
N ASN A 14 4.60 -21.75 -9.37
CA ASN A 14 5.35 -22.34 -8.27
C ASN A 14 6.39 -21.36 -7.72
N THR A 15 7.11 -20.66 -8.59
CA THR A 15 8.11 -19.64 -8.19
C THR A 15 7.47 -18.51 -7.39
N GLU A 16 6.32 -18.02 -7.82
CA GLU A 16 5.58 -16.97 -7.10
C GLU A 16 5.05 -17.48 -5.75
N ALA A 17 4.49 -18.69 -5.71
CA ALA A 17 4.00 -19.30 -4.48
C ALA A 17 5.12 -19.49 -3.45
N GLU A 18 6.29 -19.98 -3.88
CA GLU A 18 7.45 -20.13 -3.02
C GLU A 18 7.97 -18.78 -2.50
N ALA A 19 7.96 -17.75 -3.34
CA ALA A 19 8.35 -16.41 -2.93
C ALA A 19 7.43 -15.84 -1.84
N LEU A 20 6.12 -16.04 -1.97
CA LEU A 20 5.13 -15.65 -0.95
C LEU A 20 5.35 -16.40 0.37
N LEU A 21 5.61 -17.71 0.32
CA LEU A 21 5.85 -18.51 1.52
C LEU A 21 7.14 -18.14 2.26
N ARG A 22 8.10 -17.51 1.56
CA ARG A 22 9.35 -17.02 2.16
C ARG A 22 9.23 -15.65 2.83
N VAL A 23 8.09 -14.96 2.69
CA VAL A 23 7.88 -13.69 3.38
C VAL A 23 7.91 -13.92 4.88
N SER A 24 8.81 -13.24 5.55
CA SER A 24 8.87 -13.28 7.02
C SER A 24 7.81 -12.36 7.60
N LEU A 25 6.94 -12.93 8.40
CA LEU A 25 5.90 -12.20 9.12
C LEU A 25 6.26 -12.18 10.61
N ASP A 26 6.76 -11.05 11.07
CA ASP A 26 7.05 -10.84 12.48
C ASP A 26 5.81 -10.35 13.21
N HIS A 27 5.32 -11.16 14.12
CA HIS A 27 4.11 -10.90 14.91
C HIS A 27 4.23 -9.61 15.74
N THR A 28 5.40 -9.34 16.30
CA THR A 28 5.63 -8.15 17.13
C THR A 28 5.57 -6.85 16.33
N THR A 29 5.86 -6.92 15.04
CA THR A 29 5.74 -5.78 14.11
C THR A 29 4.33 -5.66 13.55
N LEU A 30 3.69 -6.78 13.23
CA LEU A 30 2.37 -6.78 12.59
C LEU A 30 1.24 -6.35 13.52
N GLU A 31 1.26 -6.77 14.76
CA GLU A 31 0.16 -6.49 15.70
C GLU A 31 -0.09 -4.99 15.91
N PRO A 32 0.92 -4.15 16.18
CA PRO A 32 0.70 -2.71 16.28
C PRO A 32 0.19 -2.08 14.98
N ILE A 33 0.68 -2.55 13.82
CA ILE A 33 0.26 -2.04 12.51
C ILE A 33 -1.22 -2.36 12.28
N ILE A 34 -1.63 -3.60 12.49
CA ILE A 34 -3.02 -4.03 12.32
C ILE A 34 -3.94 -3.28 13.27
N THR A 35 -3.54 -3.12 14.53
CA THR A 35 -4.29 -2.35 15.51
C THR A 35 -4.46 -0.90 15.08
N CYS A 36 -3.41 -0.27 14.60
CA CYS A 36 -3.43 1.09 14.10
C CYS A 36 -4.42 1.23 12.92
N LEU A 37 -4.35 0.34 11.95
CA LEU A 37 -5.24 0.34 10.78
C LEU A 37 -6.71 0.09 11.18
N ALA A 38 -6.95 -0.81 12.12
CA ALA A 38 -8.30 -1.18 12.56
C ALA A 38 -9.01 -0.05 13.31
N HIS A 39 -8.27 0.83 13.98
CA HIS A 39 -8.82 1.95 14.76
C HIS A 39 -8.77 3.29 14.01
N ALA A 40 -8.18 3.35 12.83
CA ALA A 40 -8.11 4.57 12.05
C ALA A 40 -9.50 4.98 11.55
N PRO A 41 -9.89 6.26 11.70
CA PRO A 41 -11.13 6.77 11.10
C PRO A 41 -11.13 6.64 9.57
N LEU A 42 -9.96 6.82 8.96
CA LEU A 42 -9.70 6.67 7.53
C LEU A 42 -8.30 6.11 7.31
N VAL A 43 -8.19 5.13 6.43
CA VAL A 43 -6.91 4.64 5.92
C VAL A 43 -6.66 5.29 4.55
N VAL A 44 -5.59 6.07 4.46
CA VAL A 44 -5.17 6.72 3.22
C VAL A 44 -4.01 5.95 2.62
N ILE A 45 -4.21 5.40 1.43
CA ILE A 45 -3.20 4.58 0.76
C ILE A 45 -2.53 5.42 -0.32
N MET A 46 -1.20 5.43 -0.32
CA MET A 46 -0.39 6.21 -1.25
C MET A 46 0.66 5.34 -1.93
N GLY A 47 0.97 5.68 -3.16
CA GLY A 47 2.02 5.04 -3.94
C GLY A 47 2.11 5.65 -5.34
N VAL A 48 3.21 5.42 -6.04
CA VAL A 48 3.42 5.90 -7.41
C VAL A 48 3.63 4.72 -8.36
N GLY A 49 3.30 4.90 -9.63
CA GLY A 49 3.49 3.89 -10.66
C GLY A 49 2.74 2.59 -10.36
N LYS A 50 3.42 1.46 -10.41
CA LYS A 50 2.83 0.13 -10.14
C LYS A 50 2.37 0.01 -8.69
N SER A 51 3.07 0.63 -7.74
CA SER A 51 2.64 0.70 -6.34
C SER A 51 1.31 1.44 -6.19
N ALA A 52 1.03 2.43 -7.04
CA ALA A 52 -0.27 3.11 -7.07
C ALA A 52 -1.40 2.16 -7.48
N HIS A 53 -1.18 1.30 -8.48
CA HIS A 53 -2.18 0.29 -8.88
C HIS A 53 -2.48 -0.70 -7.76
N ILE A 54 -1.45 -1.18 -7.08
CA ILE A 54 -1.62 -2.04 -5.91
C ILE A 54 -2.34 -1.30 -4.79
N GLY A 55 -1.98 -0.06 -4.52
CA GLY A 55 -2.63 0.79 -3.52
C GLY A 55 -4.12 1.00 -3.79
N ARG A 56 -4.50 1.23 -5.03
CA ARG A 56 -5.92 1.35 -5.44
C ARG A 56 -6.68 0.05 -5.19
N LYS A 57 -6.07 -1.10 -5.50
CA LYS A 57 -6.67 -2.41 -5.22
C LYS A 57 -6.87 -2.62 -3.72
N ILE A 58 -5.89 -2.28 -2.90
CA ILE A 58 -5.99 -2.40 -1.44
C ILE A 58 -7.10 -1.50 -0.90
N ALA A 59 -7.16 -0.24 -1.32
CA ALA A 59 -8.21 0.69 -0.90
C ALA A 59 -9.61 0.16 -1.24
N ALA A 60 -9.80 -0.34 -2.45
CA ALA A 60 -11.06 -0.93 -2.89
C ALA A 60 -11.44 -2.17 -2.05
N THR A 61 -10.49 -3.03 -1.75
CA THR A 61 -10.72 -4.23 -0.93
C THR A 61 -11.07 -3.86 0.51
N LEU A 62 -10.34 -2.94 1.13
CA LEU A 62 -10.64 -2.46 2.48
C LEU A 62 -12.04 -1.86 2.55
N THR A 63 -12.38 -0.99 1.61
CA THR A 63 -13.72 -0.38 1.54
C THR A 63 -14.82 -1.42 1.41
N SER A 64 -14.65 -2.41 0.54
CA SER A 64 -15.65 -3.47 0.34
C SER A 64 -15.82 -4.40 1.54
N THR A 65 -14.82 -4.47 2.41
CA THR A 65 -14.83 -5.30 3.62
C THR A 65 -15.12 -4.50 4.90
N GLY A 66 -15.51 -3.23 4.78
CA GLY A 66 -15.98 -2.43 5.90
C GLY A 66 -14.95 -1.51 6.55
N THR A 67 -13.73 -1.46 6.03
CA THR A 67 -12.70 -0.50 6.48
C THR A 67 -12.72 0.73 5.58
N LYS A 68 -12.93 1.89 6.15
CA LYS A 68 -12.95 3.15 5.40
C LYS A 68 -11.55 3.45 4.87
N ALA A 69 -11.38 3.40 3.55
CA ALA A 69 -10.09 3.59 2.90
C ALA A 69 -10.24 4.34 1.57
N ILE A 70 -9.24 5.15 1.26
CA ILE A 70 -9.11 5.82 -0.04
C ILE A 70 -7.69 5.68 -0.56
N PHE A 71 -7.55 5.77 -1.88
CA PHE A 71 -6.25 5.98 -2.51
C PHE A 71 -6.06 7.47 -2.77
N LEU A 72 -4.89 8.00 -2.37
CA LEU A 72 -4.48 9.37 -2.62
C LEU A 72 -3.13 9.35 -3.33
N HIS A 73 -3.09 9.83 -4.59
CA HIS A 73 -1.84 9.91 -5.32
C HIS A 73 -0.93 10.99 -4.70
N PRO A 74 0.35 10.73 -4.48
CA PRO A 74 1.27 11.70 -3.85
C PRO A 74 1.31 13.05 -4.57
N THR A 75 1.27 13.07 -5.89
CA THR A 75 1.25 14.31 -6.67
C THR A 75 0.00 15.14 -6.38
N GLU A 76 -1.18 14.53 -6.34
CA GLU A 76 -2.43 15.23 -6.02
C GLU A 76 -2.42 15.73 -4.57
N SER A 77 -1.81 14.99 -3.67
CA SER A 77 -1.69 15.40 -2.27
C SER A 77 -0.91 16.71 -2.10
N LEU A 78 0.13 16.90 -2.92
CA LEU A 78 0.94 18.12 -2.93
C LEU A 78 0.18 19.34 -3.51
N HIS A 79 -0.90 19.10 -4.26
CA HIS A 79 -1.75 20.13 -4.86
C HIS A 79 -3.03 20.39 -4.06
N GLY A 80 -3.09 20.01 -2.81
CA GLY A 80 -4.18 20.34 -1.88
C GLY A 80 -4.95 19.15 -1.31
N ASP A 81 -4.94 17.99 -1.96
CA ASP A 81 -5.73 16.83 -1.54
C ASP A 81 -5.27 16.23 -0.20
N MET A 82 -4.05 16.58 0.26
CA MET A 82 -3.58 16.22 1.59
C MET A 82 -4.47 16.78 2.71
N GLY A 83 -5.26 17.80 2.42
CA GLY A 83 -6.24 18.35 3.36
C GLY A 83 -7.31 17.37 3.83
N ILE A 84 -7.52 16.26 3.12
CA ILE A 84 -8.45 15.20 3.53
C ILE A 84 -7.94 14.40 4.73
N VAL A 85 -6.62 14.39 4.96
CA VAL A 85 -5.99 13.60 6.02
C VAL A 85 -6.16 14.30 7.36
N GLY A 86 -6.84 13.65 8.27
CA GLY A 86 -7.06 14.12 9.64
C GLY A 86 -5.98 13.60 10.61
N PRO A 87 -5.98 14.12 11.85
CA PRO A 87 -4.91 13.84 12.82
C PRO A 87 -4.90 12.41 13.35
N ARG A 88 -5.98 11.66 13.19
CA ARG A 88 -6.09 10.25 13.61
C ARG A 88 -6.14 9.27 12.45
N ASP A 89 -6.06 9.78 11.23
CA ASP A 89 -6.01 8.95 10.05
C ASP A 89 -4.65 8.28 9.91
N VAL A 90 -4.62 7.15 9.24
CA VAL A 90 -3.40 6.38 9.03
C VAL A 90 -3.06 6.39 7.55
N ILE A 91 -1.80 6.65 7.23
CA ILE A 91 -1.28 6.54 5.88
C ILE A 91 -0.55 5.22 5.72
N LEU A 92 -0.96 4.45 4.71
CA LEU A 92 -0.27 3.27 4.23
C LEU A 92 0.46 3.64 2.94
N ALA A 93 1.76 3.89 3.05
CA ALA A 93 2.61 4.25 1.92
C ALA A 93 3.27 3.00 1.33
N ILE A 94 3.12 2.78 0.03
CA ILE A 94 3.67 1.63 -0.68
C ILE A 94 4.80 2.10 -1.59
N SER A 95 6.00 1.58 -1.36
CA SER A 95 7.17 1.87 -2.18
C SER A 95 8.09 0.66 -2.25
N TYR A 96 8.49 0.27 -3.45
CA TYR A 96 9.42 -0.84 -3.63
C TYR A 96 10.82 -0.51 -3.09
N GLY A 97 11.34 0.66 -3.44
CA GLY A 97 12.68 1.11 -3.03
C GLY A 97 12.70 2.03 -1.81
N GLY A 98 11.54 2.52 -1.35
CA GLY A 98 11.46 3.49 -0.26
C GLY A 98 11.99 4.89 -0.59
N GLU A 99 12.30 5.17 -1.85
CA GLU A 99 12.98 6.40 -2.30
C GLU A 99 12.21 7.18 -3.37
N SER A 100 10.89 6.93 -3.53
CA SER A 100 10.05 7.73 -4.41
C SER A 100 10.02 9.18 -3.94
N MET A 101 10.54 10.11 -4.74
CA MET A 101 10.63 11.53 -4.37
C MET A 101 9.27 12.13 -4.08
N GLU A 102 8.28 11.89 -4.95
CA GLU A 102 6.92 12.40 -4.78
C GLU A 102 6.26 11.88 -3.50
N LEU A 103 6.50 10.61 -3.18
CA LEU A 103 5.97 10.00 -1.96
C LEU A 103 6.63 10.60 -0.71
N LEU A 104 7.94 10.78 -0.72
CA LEU A 104 8.68 11.38 0.38
C LEU A 104 8.29 12.84 0.61
N GLU A 105 8.10 13.61 -0.46
CA GLU A 105 7.61 14.99 -0.38
C GLU A 105 6.20 15.05 0.20
N ALA A 106 5.30 14.19 -0.26
CA ALA A 106 3.94 14.12 0.24
C ALA A 106 3.91 13.79 1.73
N LEU A 107 4.67 12.78 2.17
CA LEU A 107 4.77 12.42 3.58
C LEU A 107 5.43 13.52 4.42
N GLY A 108 6.44 14.20 3.88
CA GLY A 108 7.11 15.33 4.53
C GLY A 108 6.21 16.56 4.71
N SER A 109 5.17 16.71 3.90
CA SER A 109 4.18 17.78 4.02
C SER A 109 3.18 17.56 5.17
N LEU A 110 3.12 16.36 5.72
CA LEU A 110 2.32 16.03 6.90
C LEU A 110 3.01 16.55 8.16
N LYS A 111 3.08 17.86 8.30
CA LYS A 111 3.49 18.45 9.57
C LYS A 111 2.36 18.31 10.58
N PRO A 112 2.68 18.03 11.88
CA PRO A 112 1.68 18.06 12.92
C PRO A 112 0.94 19.40 12.84
N LYS A 113 -0.35 19.35 12.54
CA LYS A 113 -1.20 20.53 12.66
C LYS A 113 -1.24 20.85 14.15
N LYS A 114 -0.69 22.00 14.52
CA LYS A 114 -0.82 22.53 15.88
C LYS A 114 -2.28 22.75 16.24
#